data_1dfe8f3b0fa3b64ee6c7aa2c5bfe1bd6
#
_entry.id   1dfe8f3b0fa3b64ee6c7aa2c5bfe1bd6
#
_cell.length_a   1.000
_cell.length_b   1.000
_cell.length_c   1.000
_cell.angle_alpha   90.00
_cell.angle_beta   90.00
_cell.angle_gamma   90.00
#
_symmetry.space_group_name_H-M   'P 1'
#
loop_
_entity.id
_entity.type
_entity.pdbx_description
1 polymer ?
#
loop_
_entity_poly.entity_id
_entity_poly.type
_entity_poly.pdbx_seq_one_letter_code
_entity_poly.pdbx_strand_id
1 'polypeptide(L)'
;AVKNGEYVGKTYFINKNKQKINAKIRLTPTFSNGKDNPQTGYCGVTEVINEDVNVPISFATKMVKGLAITRMPFTSASLLPVFAVGAYFAGLGDNLFNITSFILCILGVLIAHLAINVFNDYFDVKDGTDEANAEYFQQVSGGSRAIELGLITLNGTLKLAIWLTLIATL
;
A
#
# COMPACT_ATOMS: atom_id res chain seq x y z
N ALA A 1 -8.30 17.40 -10.76
CA ALA A 1 -8.93 18.56 -10.14
C ALA A 1 -8.03 19.80 -10.16
N VAL A 2 -6.79 19.73 -9.65
CA VAL A 2 -5.88 20.91 -9.56
C VAL A 2 -5.66 21.56 -10.94
N LYS A 3 -5.36 20.75 -11.95
CA LYS A 3 -5.07 21.25 -13.31
C LYS A 3 -6.27 21.84 -14.03
N ASN A 4 -7.47 21.32 -13.77
CA ASN A 4 -8.72 21.69 -14.48
C ASN A 4 -9.72 22.44 -13.58
N GLY A 5 -9.33 22.82 -12.34
CA GLY A 5 -10.21 23.48 -11.38
C GLY A 5 -11.20 22.55 -10.67
N GLU A 6 -11.60 21.45 -11.28
CA GLU A 6 -12.49 20.44 -10.68
C GLU A 6 -12.24 19.05 -11.28
N TYR A 7 -12.70 18.04 -10.56
CA TYR A 7 -12.83 16.68 -11.05
C TYR A 7 -14.25 16.20 -10.80
N VAL A 8 -14.87 15.64 -11.82
CA VAL A 8 -16.18 14.98 -11.73
C VAL A 8 -16.05 13.57 -12.20
N GLY A 9 -16.48 12.61 -11.39
CA GLY A 9 -16.40 11.19 -11.72
C GLY A 9 -17.51 10.38 -11.08
N LYS A 10 -17.76 9.19 -11.61
CA LYS A 10 -18.66 8.20 -11.00
C LYS A 10 -17.81 7.15 -10.28
N THR A 11 -18.25 6.75 -9.09
CA THR A 11 -17.60 5.73 -8.27
C THR A 11 -18.65 4.95 -7.48
N TYR A 12 -18.22 4.02 -6.66
CA TYR A 12 -19.07 3.39 -5.66
C TYR A 12 -18.38 3.34 -4.31
N PHE A 13 -19.18 3.35 -3.26
CA PHE A 13 -18.77 3.12 -1.88
C PHE A 13 -19.33 1.79 -1.40
N ILE A 14 -18.69 1.21 -0.41
CA ILE A 14 -19.20 0.02 0.28
C ILE A 14 -19.54 0.46 1.71
N ASN A 15 -20.81 0.30 2.10
CA ASN A 15 -21.25 0.64 3.44
C ASN A 15 -20.82 -0.42 4.47
N LYS A 16 -21.08 -0.17 5.76
CA LYS A 16 -20.78 -1.12 6.84
C LYS A 16 -21.45 -2.50 6.66
N ASN A 17 -22.57 -2.53 5.97
CA ASN A 17 -23.33 -3.77 5.67
C ASN A 17 -22.84 -4.46 4.37
N LYS A 18 -21.69 -4.05 3.82
CA LYS A 18 -21.11 -4.56 2.57
C LYS A 18 -21.98 -4.33 1.32
N GLN A 19 -22.91 -3.39 1.37
CA GLN A 19 -23.74 -3.01 0.21
C GLN A 19 -23.02 -1.94 -0.60
N LYS A 20 -23.10 -2.08 -1.93
CA LYS A 20 -22.55 -1.13 -2.91
C LYS A 20 -23.49 0.06 -3.01
N ILE A 21 -22.97 1.27 -2.84
CA ILE A 21 -23.67 2.54 -3.02
C ILE A 21 -22.99 3.27 -4.17
N ASN A 22 -23.67 3.40 -5.30
CA ASN A 22 -23.14 4.11 -6.46
C ASN A 22 -23.27 5.61 -6.25
N ALA A 23 -22.25 6.35 -6.64
CA ALA A 23 -22.19 7.78 -6.39
C ALA A 23 -21.46 8.54 -7.50
N LYS A 24 -21.85 9.79 -7.68
CA LYS A 24 -21.13 10.79 -8.46
C LYS A 24 -20.38 11.70 -7.49
N ILE A 25 -19.09 11.88 -7.71
CA ILE A 25 -18.23 12.73 -6.89
C ILE A 25 -17.81 13.94 -7.70
N ARG A 26 -17.87 15.10 -7.08
CA ARG A 26 -17.22 16.33 -7.54
C ARG A 26 -16.17 16.74 -6.53
N LEU A 27 -14.91 16.87 -6.97
CA LEU A 27 -13.78 17.32 -6.15
C LEU A 27 -13.28 18.65 -6.66
N THR A 28 -13.20 19.63 -5.77
CA THR A 28 -12.67 20.96 -6.06
C THR A 28 -11.46 21.23 -5.16
N PRO A 29 -10.32 21.67 -5.68
CA PRO A 29 -9.16 22.01 -4.86
C PRO A 29 -9.48 23.26 -4.01
N THR A 30 -8.98 23.26 -2.77
CA THR A 30 -9.08 24.40 -1.85
C THR A 30 -7.71 25.05 -1.66
N PHE A 31 -7.70 26.37 -1.57
CA PHE A 31 -6.51 27.21 -1.44
C PHE A 31 -6.71 28.17 -0.27
N SER A 32 -6.34 27.75 0.95
CA SER A 32 -6.54 28.55 2.17
C SER A 32 -5.72 29.85 2.15
N ASN A 33 -4.61 29.86 1.44
CA ASN A 33 -3.69 31.02 1.35
C ASN A 33 -3.78 31.77 0.02
N GLY A 34 -4.89 31.61 -0.72
CA GLY A 34 -5.07 32.19 -2.06
C GLY A 34 -4.68 31.28 -3.20
N LYS A 35 -5.23 31.53 -4.41
CA LYS A 35 -5.06 30.66 -5.59
C LYS A 35 -3.65 30.58 -6.15
N ASP A 36 -2.81 31.58 -5.83
CA ASP A 36 -1.42 31.66 -6.26
C ASP A 36 -0.47 30.82 -5.38
N ASN A 37 -0.98 30.30 -4.28
CA ASN A 37 -0.23 29.43 -3.36
C ASN A 37 -0.53 27.95 -3.61
N PRO A 38 0.32 27.03 -3.11
CA PRO A 38 0.08 25.61 -3.20
C PRO A 38 -1.29 25.22 -2.61
N GLN A 39 -1.93 24.28 -3.26
CA GLN A 39 -3.20 23.71 -2.81
C GLN A 39 -3.09 23.18 -1.38
N THR A 40 -4.09 23.48 -0.55
CA THR A 40 -4.15 23.09 0.86
C THR A 40 -5.08 21.91 1.14
N GLY A 41 -5.97 21.58 0.21
CA GLY A 41 -6.91 20.46 0.37
C GLY A 41 -7.88 20.32 -0.79
N TYR A 42 -8.93 19.52 -0.58
CA TYR A 42 -10.02 19.33 -1.52
C TYR A 42 -11.37 19.45 -0.80
N CYS A 43 -12.32 20.08 -1.47
CA CYS A 43 -13.74 19.98 -1.11
C CYS A 43 -14.39 18.92 -2.00
N GLY A 44 -15.04 17.93 -1.39
CA GLY A 44 -15.74 16.86 -2.09
C GLY A 44 -17.25 16.93 -1.87
N VAL A 45 -18.01 16.90 -2.95
CA VAL A 45 -19.46 16.72 -2.91
C VAL A 45 -19.80 15.37 -3.52
N THR A 46 -20.60 14.58 -2.81
CA THR A 46 -21.01 13.24 -3.24
C THR A 46 -22.51 13.18 -3.37
N GLU A 47 -22.97 12.72 -4.52
CA GLU A 47 -24.38 12.50 -4.84
C GLU A 47 -24.60 11.00 -5.07
N VAL A 48 -25.56 10.38 -4.35
CA VAL A 48 -25.93 8.98 -4.59
C VAL A 48 -26.71 8.88 -5.89
N ILE A 49 -26.35 7.95 -6.76
CA ILE A 49 -26.99 7.72 -8.05
C ILE A 49 -27.52 6.29 -8.15
N ASN A 50 -28.61 6.11 -8.91
CA ASN A 50 -29.22 4.79 -9.10
C ASN A 50 -28.63 3.99 -10.28
N GLU A 51 -27.66 4.57 -11.01
CA GLU A 51 -26.97 3.87 -12.08
C GLU A 51 -25.94 2.90 -11.51
N ASP A 52 -25.82 1.70 -12.07
CA ASP A 52 -24.75 0.78 -11.68
C ASP A 52 -23.39 1.27 -12.23
N VAL A 53 -22.49 1.56 -11.30
CA VAL A 53 -21.16 2.08 -11.62
C VAL A 53 -20.15 0.93 -11.54
N ASN A 54 -19.53 0.61 -12.66
CA ASN A 54 -18.38 -0.28 -12.69
C ASN A 54 -17.12 0.55 -12.97
N VAL A 55 -16.22 0.62 -11.98
CA VAL A 55 -14.93 1.30 -12.12
C VAL A 55 -13.89 0.27 -12.50
N PRO A 56 -13.40 0.24 -13.75
CA PRO A 56 -12.38 -0.70 -14.15
C PRO A 56 -11.08 -0.41 -13.41
N ILE A 57 -10.60 -1.39 -12.63
CA ILE A 57 -9.32 -1.27 -11.92
C ILE A 57 -8.20 -1.59 -12.93
N SER A 58 -7.43 -0.58 -13.30
CA SER A 58 -6.29 -0.74 -14.20
C SER A 58 -5.20 -1.63 -13.58
N PHE A 59 -4.35 -2.22 -14.43
CA PHE A 59 -3.19 -2.99 -13.95
C PHE A 59 -2.27 -2.15 -13.05
N ALA A 60 -2.04 -0.88 -13.42
CA ALA A 60 -1.27 0.06 -12.61
C ALA A 60 -1.87 0.25 -11.20
N THR A 61 -3.20 0.41 -11.11
CA THR A 61 -3.89 0.51 -9.82
C THR A 61 -3.73 -0.77 -8.99
N LYS A 62 -3.79 -1.95 -9.62
CA LYS A 62 -3.55 -3.23 -8.92
C LYS A 62 -2.11 -3.33 -8.40
N MET A 63 -1.13 -2.89 -9.19
CA MET A 63 0.27 -2.84 -8.75
C MET A 63 0.46 -1.88 -7.56
N VAL A 64 -0.02 -0.64 -7.68
CA VAL A 64 0.07 0.35 -6.59
C VAL A 64 -0.58 -0.17 -5.32
N LYS A 65 -1.75 -0.81 -5.44
CA LYS A 65 -2.42 -1.49 -4.33
C LYS A 65 -1.55 -2.57 -3.70
N GLY A 66 -0.92 -3.44 -4.50
CA GLY A 66 -0.02 -4.48 -4.01
C GLY A 66 1.19 -3.90 -3.27
N LEU A 67 1.83 -2.89 -3.84
CA LEU A 67 2.96 -2.18 -3.23
C LEU A 67 2.58 -1.52 -1.90
N ALA A 68 1.38 -0.94 -1.82
CA ALA A 68 0.87 -0.33 -0.59
C ALA A 68 0.61 -1.39 0.50
N ILE A 69 -0.08 -2.49 0.17
CA ILE A 69 -0.40 -3.58 1.11
C ILE A 69 0.87 -4.21 1.69
N THR A 70 1.90 -4.40 0.87
CA THR A 70 3.16 -5.04 1.29
C THR A 70 4.17 -4.06 1.86
N ARG A 71 3.88 -2.75 1.84
CA ARG A 71 4.81 -1.70 2.26
C ARG A 71 6.17 -1.79 1.57
N MET A 72 6.16 -2.17 0.29
CA MET A 72 7.37 -2.45 -0.48
C MET A 72 8.43 -1.34 -0.46
N PRO A 73 8.10 -0.03 -0.43
CA PRO A 73 9.12 1.02 -0.36
C PRO A 73 10.08 0.90 0.85
N PHE A 74 9.67 0.22 1.93
CA PHE A 74 10.48 0.04 3.13
C PHE A 74 11.46 -1.14 3.05
N THR A 75 11.40 -1.95 1.99
CA THR A 75 12.30 -3.11 1.80
C THR A 75 13.76 -2.72 1.69
N SER A 76 14.08 -1.47 1.36
CA SER A 76 15.44 -0.94 1.30
C SER A 76 16.20 -1.15 2.60
N ALA A 77 15.54 -1.02 3.76
CA ALA A 77 16.15 -1.22 5.06
C ALA A 77 16.71 -2.64 5.24
N SER A 78 16.01 -3.66 4.71
CA SER A 78 16.45 -5.06 4.78
C SER A 78 17.39 -5.46 3.64
N LEU A 79 17.29 -4.82 2.49
CA LEU A 79 18.12 -5.15 1.32
C LEU A 79 19.49 -4.49 1.36
N LEU A 80 19.64 -3.30 1.96
CA LEU A 80 20.93 -2.62 2.06
C LEU A 80 22.04 -3.49 2.69
N PRO A 81 21.82 -4.21 3.83
CA PRO A 81 22.83 -5.10 4.38
C PRO A 81 23.19 -6.25 3.42
N VAL A 82 22.22 -6.79 2.68
CA VAL A 82 22.46 -7.87 1.71
C VAL A 82 23.37 -7.38 0.58
N PHE A 83 23.09 -6.18 0.05
CA PHE A 83 23.95 -5.56 -0.96
C PHE A 83 25.34 -5.25 -0.44
N ALA A 84 25.47 -4.76 0.80
CA ALA A 84 26.77 -4.47 1.41
C ALA A 84 27.62 -5.73 1.55
N VAL A 85 27.03 -6.83 2.04
CA VAL A 85 27.70 -8.12 2.17
C VAL A 85 28.05 -8.70 0.78
N GLY A 86 27.13 -8.63 -0.18
CA GLY A 86 27.38 -9.07 -1.55
C GLY A 86 28.52 -8.31 -2.20
N ALA A 87 28.58 -7.00 -2.06
CA ALA A 87 29.67 -6.17 -2.56
C ALA A 87 31.01 -6.51 -1.91
N TYR A 88 31.02 -6.78 -0.60
CA TYR A 88 32.21 -7.21 0.13
C TYR A 88 32.77 -8.53 -0.45
N PHE A 89 31.93 -9.57 -0.59
CA PHE A 89 32.38 -10.85 -1.15
C PHE A 89 32.80 -10.75 -2.61
N ALA A 90 32.13 -9.93 -3.42
CA ALA A 90 32.53 -9.67 -4.80
C ALA A 90 33.92 -8.99 -4.87
N GLY A 91 34.26 -8.14 -3.90
CA GLY A 91 35.56 -7.50 -3.78
C GLY A 91 36.69 -8.42 -3.33
N LEU A 92 36.40 -9.57 -2.71
CA LEU A 92 37.40 -10.54 -2.27
C LEU A 92 37.89 -11.48 -3.40
N GLY A 93 37.22 -11.48 -4.54
CA GLY A 93 37.59 -12.25 -5.72
C GLY A 93 36.59 -13.33 -6.14
N ASP A 94 36.70 -13.78 -7.38
CA ASP A 94 35.69 -14.59 -8.08
C ASP A 94 35.34 -15.93 -7.42
N ASN A 95 36.24 -16.49 -6.62
CA ASN A 95 36.02 -17.78 -5.96
C ASN A 95 35.15 -17.70 -4.71
N LEU A 96 34.87 -16.50 -4.20
CA LEU A 96 34.12 -16.30 -2.96
C LEU A 96 32.71 -15.70 -3.19
N PHE A 97 32.45 -15.19 -4.38
CA PHE A 97 31.19 -14.63 -4.76
C PHE A 97 30.42 -15.50 -5.74
N ASN A 98 29.23 -15.96 -5.36
CA ASN A 98 28.32 -16.68 -6.22
C ASN A 98 27.07 -15.83 -6.52
N ILE A 99 26.92 -15.42 -7.78
CA ILE A 99 25.82 -14.53 -8.22
C ILE A 99 24.45 -15.18 -8.01
N THR A 100 24.30 -16.49 -8.20
CA THR A 100 23.04 -17.21 -8.03
C THR A 100 22.60 -17.18 -6.55
N SER A 101 23.52 -17.52 -5.64
CA SER A 101 23.26 -17.45 -4.20
C SER A 101 22.95 -16.04 -3.76
N PHE A 102 23.62 -15.03 -4.31
CA PHE A 102 23.36 -13.63 -4.01
C PHE A 102 21.94 -13.20 -4.44
N ILE A 103 21.52 -13.58 -5.65
CA ILE A 103 20.16 -13.29 -6.14
C ILE A 103 19.12 -14.01 -5.26
N LEU A 104 19.34 -15.27 -4.88
CA LEU A 104 18.44 -15.99 -4.00
C LEU A 104 18.33 -15.34 -2.62
N CYS A 105 19.45 -14.86 -2.06
CA CYS A 105 19.43 -14.08 -0.81
C CYS A 105 18.60 -12.80 -0.93
N ILE A 106 18.78 -12.05 -2.02
CA ILE A 106 17.98 -10.83 -2.27
C ILE A 106 16.50 -11.18 -2.31
N LEU A 107 16.11 -12.19 -3.10
CA LEU A 107 14.70 -12.59 -3.25
C LEU A 107 14.13 -13.12 -1.93
N GLY A 108 14.86 -13.96 -1.21
CA GLY A 108 14.43 -14.50 0.08
C GLY A 108 14.21 -13.41 1.12
N VAL A 109 15.19 -12.49 1.28
CA VAL A 109 15.07 -11.35 2.22
C VAL A 109 13.94 -10.42 1.81
N LEU A 110 13.78 -10.14 0.51
CA LEU A 110 12.66 -9.32 0.00
C LEU A 110 11.31 -9.94 0.39
N ILE A 111 11.10 -11.21 0.05
CA ILE A 111 9.82 -11.88 0.29
C ILE A 111 9.55 -12.01 1.81
N ALA A 112 10.57 -12.34 2.61
CA ALA A 112 10.45 -12.37 4.06
C ALA A 112 10.06 -11.01 4.65
N HIS A 113 10.67 -9.92 4.17
CA HIS A 113 10.31 -8.56 4.60
C HIS A 113 8.85 -8.22 4.26
N LEU A 114 8.39 -8.55 3.05
CA LEU A 114 7.00 -8.35 2.66
C LEU A 114 6.05 -9.18 3.55
N ALA A 115 6.40 -10.43 3.87
CA ALA A 115 5.61 -11.29 4.75
C ALA A 115 5.45 -10.68 6.14
N ILE A 116 6.55 -10.20 6.74
CA ILE A 116 6.54 -9.58 8.07
C ILE A 116 5.66 -8.33 8.08
N ASN A 117 5.74 -7.47 7.06
CA ASN A 117 4.90 -6.28 6.97
C ASN A 117 3.41 -6.62 6.90
N VAL A 118 3.05 -7.64 6.10
CA VAL A 118 1.65 -8.06 5.96
C VAL A 118 1.15 -8.72 7.25
N PHE A 119 1.99 -9.49 7.97
CA PHE A 119 1.65 -10.01 9.29
C PHE A 119 1.46 -8.89 10.31
N ASN A 120 2.34 -7.88 10.31
CA ASN A 120 2.21 -6.74 11.21
C ASN A 120 0.84 -6.06 11.03
N ASP A 121 0.47 -5.73 9.79
CA ASP A 121 -0.83 -5.13 9.51
C ASP A 121 -2.02 -6.02 9.95
N TYR A 122 -1.88 -7.35 9.84
CA TYR A 122 -2.91 -8.28 10.32
C TYR A 122 -3.07 -8.22 11.85
N PHE A 123 -1.96 -8.25 12.58
CA PHE A 123 -1.99 -8.26 14.05
C PHE A 123 -2.38 -6.89 14.61
N ASP A 124 -1.91 -5.78 14.01
CA ASP A 124 -2.25 -4.42 14.44
C ASP A 124 -3.77 -4.19 14.39
N VAL A 125 -4.44 -4.66 13.34
CA VAL A 125 -5.91 -4.59 13.23
C VAL A 125 -6.60 -5.58 14.18
N LYS A 126 -6.06 -6.80 14.33
CA LYS A 126 -6.66 -7.82 15.19
C LYS A 126 -6.60 -7.43 16.67
N ASP A 127 -5.52 -6.81 17.10
CA ASP A 127 -5.29 -6.41 18.49
C ASP A 127 -5.82 -5.01 18.80
N GLY A 128 -6.36 -4.30 17.78
CA GLY A 128 -6.96 -2.96 17.93
C GLY A 128 -5.93 -1.84 18.09
N THR A 129 -4.66 -2.08 17.80
CA THR A 129 -3.58 -1.08 17.93
C THR A 129 -3.79 0.08 16.98
N ASP A 130 -4.29 -0.18 15.77
CA ASP A 130 -4.57 0.84 14.76
C ASP A 130 -5.78 1.71 15.14
N GLU A 131 -6.80 1.15 15.82
CA GLU A 131 -7.97 1.92 16.29
C GLU A 131 -7.60 2.94 17.38
N ALA A 132 -6.61 2.62 18.22
CA ALA A 132 -6.13 3.51 19.27
C ALA A 132 -5.39 4.75 18.71
N ASN A 133 -4.91 4.70 17.48
CA ASN A 133 -4.16 5.77 16.80
C ASN A 133 -5.03 6.59 15.83
N ALA A 134 -6.24 6.96 16.23
CA ALA A 134 -7.21 7.65 15.37
C ALA A 134 -6.76 9.03 14.83
N GLU A 135 -5.75 9.65 15.44
CA GLU A 135 -5.26 10.98 15.04
C GLU A 135 -4.22 10.93 13.90
N TYR A 136 -3.84 9.74 13.41
CA TYR A 136 -2.62 9.62 12.65
C TYR A 136 -2.84 9.26 11.18
N PHE A 137 -2.63 10.23 10.28
CA PHE A 137 -2.75 10.06 8.83
C PHE A 137 -1.40 9.83 8.12
N GLN A 138 -0.30 9.61 8.85
CA GLN A 138 1.00 9.43 8.21
C GLN A 138 1.32 7.95 8.00
N GLN A 139 1.53 7.58 6.75
CA GLN A 139 1.89 6.22 6.30
C GLN A 139 3.25 5.71 6.84
N VAL A 140 3.97 6.53 7.59
CA VAL A 140 5.36 6.27 7.98
C VAL A 140 5.47 5.46 9.28
N SER A 141 4.46 5.46 10.15
CA SER A 141 4.53 4.79 11.45
C SER A 141 3.33 3.93 11.84
N GLY A 142 2.24 3.95 11.10
CA GLY A 142 0.96 3.36 11.50
C GLY A 142 0.44 2.23 10.62
N GLY A 143 1.28 1.38 10.04
CA GLY A 143 0.81 0.30 9.17
C GLY A 143 0.42 0.76 7.77
N SER A 144 0.02 -0.18 6.89
CA SER A 144 -0.43 0.17 5.53
C SER A 144 -1.85 0.72 5.49
N ARG A 145 -2.63 0.51 6.58
CA ARG A 145 -4.07 0.76 6.66
C ARG A 145 -4.89 0.13 5.52
N ALA A 146 -4.30 -0.85 4.87
CA ALA A 146 -4.90 -1.49 3.71
C ALA A 146 -6.24 -2.17 4.04
N ILE A 147 -6.37 -2.70 5.26
CA ILE A 147 -7.60 -3.34 5.76
C ILE A 147 -8.67 -2.28 6.04
N GLU A 148 -8.33 -1.20 6.73
CA GLU A 148 -9.23 -0.08 7.03
C GLU A 148 -9.74 0.61 5.76
N LEU A 149 -8.85 0.79 4.78
CA LEU A 149 -9.18 1.36 3.47
C LEU A 149 -9.96 0.38 2.57
N GLY A 150 -10.23 -0.84 3.04
CA GLY A 150 -10.95 -1.85 2.26
C GLY A 150 -10.18 -2.38 1.04
N LEU A 151 -8.87 -2.17 0.99
CA LEU A 151 -8.02 -2.68 -0.09
C LEU A 151 -7.87 -4.19 -0.03
N ILE A 152 -7.86 -4.76 1.18
CA ILE A 152 -7.79 -6.19 1.45
C ILE A 152 -8.63 -6.51 2.69
N THR A 153 -9.18 -7.71 2.80
CA THR A 153 -9.89 -8.16 3.99
C THR A 153 -8.91 -8.71 5.02
N LEU A 154 -9.27 -8.71 6.32
CA LEU A 154 -8.44 -9.27 7.38
C LEU A 154 -8.00 -10.72 7.07
N ASN A 155 -8.94 -11.58 6.66
CA ASN A 155 -8.62 -12.96 6.25
C ASN A 155 -7.75 -13.02 4.98
N GLY A 156 -7.92 -12.08 4.06
CA GLY A 156 -7.10 -11.95 2.86
C GLY A 156 -5.66 -11.59 3.22
N THR A 157 -5.47 -10.69 4.18
CA THR A 157 -4.16 -10.28 4.71
C THR A 157 -3.44 -11.48 5.34
N LEU A 158 -4.12 -12.25 6.19
CA LEU A 158 -3.53 -13.45 6.78
C LEU A 158 -3.11 -14.47 5.73
N LYS A 159 -3.97 -14.75 4.75
CA LYS A 159 -3.64 -15.68 3.64
C LYS A 159 -2.42 -15.21 2.86
N LEU A 160 -2.36 -13.91 2.53
CA LEU A 160 -1.23 -13.33 1.82
C LEU A 160 0.06 -13.46 2.63
N ALA A 161 0.03 -13.15 3.93
CA ALA A 161 1.18 -13.29 4.83
C ALA A 161 1.70 -14.73 4.88
N ILE A 162 0.80 -15.71 5.04
CA ILE A 162 1.16 -17.14 5.06
C ILE A 162 1.80 -17.55 3.73
N TRP A 163 1.21 -17.18 2.59
CA TRP A 163 1.78 -17.51 1.28
C TRP A 163 3.16 -16.90 1.07
N LEU A 164 3.35 -15.62 1.43
CA LEU A 164 4.67 -14.98 1.34
C LEU A 164 5.69 -15.69 2.23
N THR A 165 5.32 -16.11 3.45
CA THR A 165 6.19 -16.85 4.36
C THR A 165 6.59 -18.20 3.76
N LEU A 166 5.63 -18.95 3.22
CA LEU A 166 5.90 -20.24 2.59
C LEU A 166 6.88 -20.10 1.41
N ILE A 167 6.71 -19.05 0.58
CA ILE A 167 7.61 -18.79 -0.54
C ILE A 167 9.02 -18.38 -0.04
N ALA A 168 9.09 -17.60 1.05
CA ALA A 168 10.37 -17.17 1.60
C ALA A 168 11.20 -18.32 2.24
N THR A 169 10.55 -19.43 2.59
CA THR A 169 11.17 -20.60 3.23
C THR A 169 11.56 -21.72 2.25
N LEU A 170 11.20 -21.57 0.98
CA LEU A 170 11.59 -22.48 -0.10
C LEU A 170 12.96 -22.10 -0.71
#